data_a8090eb2bbb34b9bb0f65fc5b9ded6d3
#
_entry.id   a8090eb2bbb34b9bb0f65fc5b9ded6d3
#
_cell.length_a   1.000
_cell.length_b   1.000
_cell.length_c   1.000
_cell.angle_alpha   90.00
_cell.angle_beta   90.00
_cell.angle_gamma   90.00
#
_symmetry.space_group_name_H-M   'P 1'
#
loop_
_entity.id
_entity.type
_entity.pdbx_description
1 polymer ?
#
loop_
_entity_poly.entity_id
_entity_poly.type
_entity_poly.pdbx_seq_one_letter_code
_entity_poly.pdbx_strand_id
1 'polypeptide(L)'
;MFEVSMQFDDINISSIENEDLECIQNWLNLEQEFNAENSLEFQDLYKRFLEYYASECEFFLKISKHNRLIGIIKGRIEFKNPNEVWFSFYLLDSKERGSGQGSRILNNIIKCFNESYGISNFFVVALANEVGMLKFLKKNKFDLQRVSKNFYSIEGSYKDMLLFRRGE
;
A
#
# COMPACT_ATOMS: atom_id res chain seq x y z
N MET A 1 -14.04 0.47 -10.11
CA MET A 1 -12.73 1.05 -9.73
C MET A 1 -12.98 2.23 -8.81
N PHE A 2 -12.32 2.30 -7.67
CA PHE A 2 -12.38 3.45 -6.78
C PHE A 2 -11.30 4.45 -7.18
N GLU A 3 -11.71 5.59 -7.76
CA GLU A 3 -10.80 6.60 -8.27
C GLU A 3 -10.32 7.55 -7.18
N VAL A 4 -9.01 7.77 -7.14
CA VAL A 4 -8.37 8.71 -6.24
C VAL A 4 -7.41 9.59 -7.03
N SER A 5 -7.47 10.90 -6.79
CA SER A 5 -6.50 11.87 -7.31
C SER A 5 -6.23 12.91 -6.24
N MET A 6 -4.96 13.11 -5.89
CA MET A 6 -4.55 14.10 -4.91
C MET A 6 -3.15 14.59 -5.21
N GLN A 7 -2.87 15.83 -4.82
CA GLN A 7 -1.55 16.43 -4.93
C GLN A 7 -1.22 17.20 -3.66
N PHE A 8 0.02 17.09 -3.21
CA PHE A 8 0.57 17.93 -2.16
C PHE A 8 2.07 18.14 -2.41
N ASP A 9 2.51 19.37 -2.25
CA ASP A 9 3.87 19.81 -2.59
C ASP A 9 4.29 19.35 -4.00
N ASP A 10 5.35 18.55 -4.10
CA ASP A 10 5.89 17.98 -5.34
C ASP A 10 5.44 16.53 -5.61
N ILE A 11 4.50 16.02 -4.79
CA ILE A 11 3.96 14.65 -4.88
C ILE A 11 2.58 14.67 -5.52
N ASN A 12 2.41 13.84 -6.54
CA ASN A 12 1.13 13.51 -7.15
C ASN A 12 0.78 12.04 -6.90
N ILE A 13 -0.43 11.79 -6.46
CA ILE A 13 -0.96 10.44 -6.20
C ILE A 13 -2.25 10.28 -6.98
N SER A 14 -2.31 9.28 -7.83
CA SER A 14 -3.50 9.00 -8.64
C SER A 14 -3.71 7.51 -8.84
N SER A 15 -4.94 7.14 -9.14
CA SER A 15 -5.25 5.79 -9.59
C SER A 15 -4.41 5.41 -10.80
N ILE A 16 -3.95 4.14 -10.85
CA ILE A 16 -3.23 3.63 -12.00
C ILE A 16 -4.17 3.36 -13.17
N GLU A 17 -3.66 3.61 -14.35
CA GLU A 17 -4.30 3.35 -15.63
C GLU A 17 -3.54 2.24 -16.36
N ASN A 18 -4.13 1.72 -17.44
CA ASN A 18 -3.50 0.64 -18.22
C ASN A 18 -2.12 1.03 -18.78
N GLU A 19 -1.96 2.30 -19.14
CA GLU A 19 -0.73 2.87 -19.68
C GLU A 19 0.43 2.91 -18.65
N ASP A 20 0.10 2.85 -17.36
CA ASP A 20 1.09 2.87 -16.29
C ASP A 20 1.75 1.49 -16.05
N LEU A 21 1.11 0.40 -16.49
CA LEU A 21 1.50 -0.96 -16.11
C LEU A 21 2.92 -1.31 -16.53
N GLU A 22 3.34 -0.94 -17.73
CA GLU A 22 4.70 -1.20 -18.21
C GLU A 22 5.75 -0.43 -17.37
N CYS A 23 5.46 0.84 -17.07
CA CYS A 23 6.32 1.66 -16.22
C CYS A 23 6.42 1.08 -14.80
N ILE A 24 5.30 0.66 -14.22
CA ILE A 24 5.24 0.05 -12.89
C ILE A 24 6.02 -1.28 -12.88
N GLN A 25 5.85 -2.13 -13.90
CA GLN A 25 6.56 -3.40 -13.98
C GLN A 25 8.08 -3.18 -14.05
N ASN A 26 8.53 -2.25 -14.91
CA ASN A 26 9.94 -1.93 -15.04
C ASN A 26 10.51 -1.37 -13.73
N TRP A 27 9.75 -0.52 -13.04
CA TRP A 27 10.15 0.03 -11.75
C TRP A 27 10.21 -1.06 -10.66
N LEU A 28 9.25 -1.97 -10.59
CA LEU A 28 9.24 -3.09 -9.65
C LEU A 28 10.46 -4.00 -9.84
N ASN A 29 10.83 -4.28 -11.10
CA ASN A 29 12.00 -5.11 -11.42
C ASN A 29 13.33 -4.48 -10.97
N LEU A 30 13.39 -3.14 -10.85
CA LEU A 30 14.56 -2.42 -10.38
C LEU A 30 14.67 -2.33 -8.85
N GLU A 31 13.56 -2.47 -8.14
CA GLU A 31 13.55 -2.44 -6.69
C GLU A 31 14.09 -3.75 -6.11
N GLN A 32 15.17 -3.67 -5.32
CA GLN A 32 15.90 -4.83 -4.78
C GLN A 32 15.08 -5.74 -3.86
N GLU A 33 13.93 -5.29 -3.38
CA GLU A 33 13.01 -6.11 -2.57
C GLU A 33 12.21 -7.09 -3.40
N PHE A 34 12.18 -6.92 -4.73
CA PHE A 34 11.62 -7.86 -5.67
C PHE A 34 12.74 -8.64 -6.36
N ASN A 35 13.54 -9.37 -5.56
CA ASN A 35 14.53 -10.31 -6.07
C ASN A 35 13.87 -11.37 -6.95
N ALA A 36 14.65 -12.02 -7.80
CA ALA A 36 14.22 -12.95 -8.85
C ALA A 36 13.21 -14.04 -8.41
N GLU A 37 13.17 -14.39 -7.12
CA GLU A 37 12.19 -15.32 -6.54
C GLU A 37 10.80 -14.70 -6.31
N ASN A 38 10.70 -13.35 -6.29
CA ASN A 38 9.46 -12.60 -6.09
C ASN A 38 9.15 -11.65 -7.24
N SER A 39 9.81 -11.80 -8.40
CA SER A 39 9.49 -10.98 -9.57
C SER A 39 8.06 -11.25 -10.01
N LEU A 40 7.23 -10.22 -9.94
CA LEU A 40 5.87 -10.28 -10.46
C LEU A 40 5.97 -10.29 -11.98
N GLU A 41 5.56 -11.35 -12.65
CA GLU A 41 5.47 -11.36 -14.11
C GLU A 41 4.45 -10.31 -14.57
N PHE A 42 4.68 -9.72 -15.75
CA PHE A 42 3.77 -8.70 -16.31
C PHE A 42 2.32 -9.20 -16.42
N GLN A 43 2.13 -10.47 -16.76
CA GLN A 43 0.80 -11.10 -16.83
C GLN A 43 0.10 -11.10 -15.46
N ASP A 44 0.84 -11.31 -14.37
CA ASP A 44 0.29 -11.27 -13.00
C ASP A 44 -0.06 -9.85 -12.59
N LEU A 45 0.77 -8.86 -12.93
CA LEU A 45 0.46 -7.45 -12.70
C LEU A 45 -0.79 -7.03 -13.47
N TYR A 46 -0.88 -7.41 -14.75
CA TYR A 46 -2.04 -7.11 -15.60
C TYR A 46 -3.31 -7.77 -15.07
N LYS A 47 -3.25 -9.03 -14.65
CA LYS A 47 -4.38 -9.73 -14.04
C LYS A 47 -4.85 -9.01 -12.76
N ARG A 48 -3.93 -8.63 -11.89
CA ARG A 48 -4.25 -7.88 -10.66
C ARG A 48 -4.81 -6.49 -10.96
N PHE A 49 -4.37 -5.87 -12.04
CA PHE A 49 -4.95 -4.61 -12.52
C PHE A 49 -6.39 -4.80 -12.98
N LEU A 50 -6.70 -5.86 -13.73
CA LEU A 50 -8.06 -6.16 -14.16
C LEU A 50 -8.99 -6.45 -12.97
N GLU A 51 -8.52 -7.21 -11.98
CA GLU A 51 -9.27 -7.46 -10.74
C GLU A 51 -9.59 -6.15 -10.01
N TYR A 52 -8.61 -5.28 -9.87
CA TYR A 52 -8.78 -3.94 -9.31
C TYR A 52 -9.74 -3.09 -10.17
N TYR A 53 -9.56 -3.07 -11.48
CA TYR A 53 -10.38 -2.26 -12.39
C TYR A 53 -11.86 -2.66 -12.34
N ALA A 54 -12.15 -3.95 -12.19
CA ALA A 54 -13.50 -4.48 -12.05
C ALA A 54 -14.10 -4.28 -10.64
N SER A 55 -13.28 -4.01 -9.63
CA SER A 55 -13.73 -3.83 -8.24
C SER A 55 -14.22 -2.41 -8.00
N GLU A 56 -15.35 -2.27 -7.30
CA GLU A 56 -15.86 -0.96 -6.86
C GLU A 56 -15.22 -0.47 -5.54
N CYS A 57 -14.55 -1.36 -4.82
CA CYS A 57 -14.03 -1.12 -3.48
C CYS A 57 -12.50 -1.07 -3.40
N GLU A 58 -11.79 -1.56 -4.41
CA GLU A 58 -10.34 -1.55 -4.42
C GLU A 58 -9.78 -0.27 -5.04
N PHE A 59 -8.65 0.18 -4.49
CA PHE A 59 -7.82 1.23 -5.07
C PHE A 59 -6.41 0.71 -5.32
N PHE A 60 -5.81 1.18 -6.42
CA PHE A 60 -4.43 0.95 -6.74
C PHE A 60 -3.84 2.27 -7.25
N LEU A 61 -2.95 2.86 -6.47
CA LEU A 61 -2.46 4.22 -6.68
C LEU A 61 -0.98 4.22 -7.03
N LYS A 62 -0.62 5.04 -8.01
CA LYS A 62 0.77 5.44 -8.28
C LYS A 62 1.10 6.70 -7.49
N ILE A 63 2.34 6.77 -7.03
CA ILE A 63 2.91 7.92 -6.34
C ILE A 63 4.04 8.45 -7.22
N SER A 64 3.92 9.69 -7.64
CA SER A 64 4.90 10.33 -8.54
C SER A 64 5.45 11.61 -7.92
N LYS A 65 6.72 11.88 -8.21
CA LYS A 65 7.43 13.11 -7.84
C LYS A 65 8.14 13.65 -9.08
N HIS A 66 7.85 14.90 -9.46
CA HIS A 66 8.36 15.48 -10.69
C HIS A 66 8.14 14.57 -11.91
N ASN A 67 6.95 14.01 -12.06
CA ASN A 67 6.56 13.05 -13.10
C ASN A 67 7.34 11.72 -13.12
N ARG A 68 8.13 11.41 -12.08
CA ARG A 68 8.80 10.13 -11.91
C ARG A 68 8.01 9.28 -10.92
N LEU A 69 7.73 8.03 -11.29
CA LEU A 69 7.18 7.06 -10.37
C LEU A 69 8.16 6.82 -9.21
N ILE A 70 7.67 7.00 -7.98
CA ILE A 70 8.45 6.80 -6.76
C ILE A 70 7.81 5.80 -5.80
N GLY A 71 6.62 5.31 -6.10
CA GLY A 71 5.96 4.34 -5.25
C GLY A 71 4.58 3.96 -5.73
N ILE A 72 4.05 2.91 -5.11
CA ILE A 72 2.69 2.43 -5.31
C ILE A 72 2.06 2.07 -3.97
N ILE A 73 0.74 2.20 -3.89
CA ILE A 73 -0.04 1.77 -2.74
C ILE A 73 -1.33 1.11 -3.21
N LYS A 74 -1.67 -0.03 -2.63
CA LYS A 74 -2.90 -0.77 -2.93
C LYS A 74 -3.68 -1.04 -1.64
N GLY A 75 -4.99 -1.07 -1.77
CA GLY A 75 -5.87 -1.43 -0.68
C GLY A 75 -7.32 -1.53 -1.14
N ARG A 76 -8.20 -1.66 -0.16
CA ARG A 76 -9.65 -1.69 -0.39
C ARG A 76 -10.36 -0.84 0.66
N ILE A 77 -11.52 -0.33 0.27
CA ILE A 77 -12.45 0.34 1.16
C ILE A 77 -13.57 -0.64 1.50
N GLU A 78 -13.94 -0.72 2.75
CA GLU A 78 -15.14 -1.42 3.19
C GLU A 78 -16.17 -0.38 3.65
N PHE A 79 -17.23 -0.25 2.86
CA PHE A 79 -18.34 0.65 3.19
C PHE A 79 -19.21 0.03 4.27
N LYS A 80 -18.95 0.44 5.50
CA LYS A 80 -19.61 0.01 6.74
C LYS A 80 -19.99 1.24 7.56
N ASN A 81 -20.43 1.01 8.77
CA ASN A 81 -20.59 2.07 9.76
C ASN A 81 -19.75 1.75 11.00
N PRO A 82 -18.57 2.38 11.16
CA PRO A 82 -17.90 3.36 10.27
C PRO A 82 -17.24 2.71 9.05
N ASN A 83 -16.96 3.52 8.00
CA ASN A 83 -16.19 3.10 6.82
C ASN A 83 -14.74 2.80 7.20
N GLU A 84 -14.16 1.81 6.53
CA GLU A 84 -12.81 1.29 6.79
C GLU A 84 -11.97 1.23 5.53
N VAL A 85 -10.65 1.45 5.67
CA VAL A 85 -9.64 1.17 4.64
C VAL A 85 -8.71 0.08 5.13
N TRP A 86 -8.42 -0.87 4.25
CA TRP A 86 -7.45 -1.93 4.43
C TRP A 86 -6.31 -1.74 3.42
N PHE A 87 -5.16 -1.27 3.89
CA PHE A 87 -3.96 -1.21 3.07
C PHE A 87 -3.36 -2.60 2.93
N SER A 88 -3.22 -3.08 1.70
CA SER A 88 -2.67 -4.41 1.40
C SER A 88 -1.23 -4.37 0.90
N PHE A 89 -0.80 -3.23 0.36
CA PHE A 89 0.53 -3.04 -0.18
C PHE A 89 0.93 -1.57 -0.15
N TYR A 90 2.17 -1.28 0.24
CA TYR A 90 2.79 0.04 0.14
C TYR A 90 4.28 -0.10 -0.13
N LEU A 91 4.72 0.30 -1.29
CA LEU A 91 6.13 0.29 -1.67
C LEU A 91 6.55 1.69 -2.12
N LEU A 92 7.71 2.12 -1.66
CA LEU A 92 8.33 3.38 -2.02
C LEU A 92 9.74 3.10 -2.54
N ASP A 93 10.17 3.84 -3.56
CA ASP A 93 11.53 3.82 -4.12
C ASP A 93 12.56 3.86 -2.98
N SER A 94 13.56 2.99 -3.04
CA SER A 94 14.60 2.86 -2.03
C SER A 94 15.28 4.20 -1.69
N LYS A 95 15.44 5.09 -2.67
CA LYS A 95 16.04 6.43 -2.52
C LYS A 95 15.16 7.40 -1.74
N GLU A 96 13.85 7.17 -1.71
CA GLU A 96 12.88 8.02 -0.98
C GLU A 96 12.64 7.51 0.45
N ARG A 97 13.17 6.33 0.81
CA ARG A 97 13.02 5.73 2.15
C ARG A 97 13.95 6.41 3.17
N GLY A 98 13.62 6.28 4.44
CA GLY A 98 14.44 6.80 5.55
C GLY A 98 14.33 8.31 5.78
N SER A 99 13.92 9.11 4.81
CA SER A 99 13.79 10.57 4.88
C SER A 99 12.51 11.09 5.57
N GLY A 100 11.59 10.19 5.93
CA GLY A 100 10.25 10.56 6.43
C GLY A 100 9.20 10.72 5.32
N GLN A 101 9.60 10.66 4.05
CA GLN A 101 8.72 10.81 2.89
C GLN A 101 7.55 9.81 2.90
N GLY A 102 7.82 8.53 3.20
CA GLY A 102 6.78 7.51 3.29
C GLY A 102 5.70 7.82 4.34
N SER A 103 6.10 8.33 5.51
CA SER A 103 5.14 8.76 6.53
C SER A 103 4.31 9.95 6.07
N ARG A 104 4.94 10.92 5.39
CA ARG A 104 4.27 12.10 4.86
C ARG A 104 3.23 11.73 3.79
N ILE A 105 3.58 10.85 2.86
CA ILE A 105 2.67 10.33 1.84
C ILE A 105 1.49 9.60 2.49
N LEU A 106 1.75 8.63 3.38
CA LEU A 106 0.70 7.87 4.07
C LEU A 106 -0.26 8.78 4.85
N ASN A 107 0.25 9.77 5.58
CA ASN A 107 -0.59 10.69 6.33
C ASN A 107 -1.48 11.57 5.43
N ASN A 108 -0.99 12.00 4.26
CA ASN A 108 -1.82 12.75 3.31
C ASN A 108 -2.90 11.86 2.67
N ILE A 109 -2.60 10.59 2.37
CA ILE A 109 -3.59 9.63 1.88
C ILE A 109 -4.68 9.40 2.93
N ILE A 110 -4.30 9.14 4.19
CA ILE A 110 -5.23 8.95 5.31
C ILE A 110 -6.11 10.19 5.48
N LYS A 111 -5.51 11.39 5.49
CA LYS A 111 -6.25 12.64 5.57
C LYS A 111 -7.26 12.80 4.43
N CYS A 112 -6.85 12.55 3.20
CA CYS A 112 -7.75 12.62 2.05
C CYS A 112 -8.92 11.63 2.17
N PHE A 113 -8.65 10.40 2.55
CA PHE A 113 -9.69 9.39 2.73
C PHE A 113 -10.66 9.74 3.86
N ASN A 114 -10.15 10.32 4.96
CA ASN A 114 -10.98 10.81 6.05
C ASN A 114 -11.86 11.98 5.60
N GLU A 115 -11.26 13.03 5.02
CA GLU A 115 -11.97 14.26 4.65
C GLU A 115 -12.93 14.07 3.47
N SER A 116 -12.54 13.28 2.46
CA SER A 116 -13.34 13.15 1.21
C SER A 116 -14.36 12.01 1.27
N TYR A 117 -14.10 10.96 2.07
CA TYR A 117 -14.93 9.75 2.08
C TYR A 117 -15.42 9.35 3.47
N GLY A 118 -15.14 10.16 4.51
CA GLY A 118 -15.57 9.91 5.89
C GLY A 118 -14.98 8.63 6.49
N ILE A 119 -13.78 8.21 6.04
CA ILE A 119 -13.13 7.01 6.52
C ILE A 119 -12.41 7.33 7.82
N SER A 120 -12.74 6.63 8.90
CA SER A 120 -12.17 6.85 10.22
C SER A 120 -11.32 5.69 10.75
N ASN A 121 -11.29 4.56 10.04
CA ASN A 121 -10.52 3.39 10.45
C ASN A 121 -9.62 2.89 9.32
N PHE A 122 -8.34 2.73 9.63
CA PHE A 122 -7.31 2.29 8.68
C PHE A 122 -6.62 1.06 9.24
N PHE A 123 -6.59 -0.01 8.47
CA PHE A 123 -6.02 -1.29 8.85
C PHE A 123 -4.84 -1.68 7.98
N VAL A 124 -3.86 -2.35 8.58
CA VAL A 124 -2.72 -2.97 7.91
C VAL A 124 -2.47 -4.34 8.53
N VAL A 125 -2.19 -5.31 7.67
CA VAL A 125 -1.67 -6.62 8.09
C VAL A 125 -0.19 -6.67 7.76
N ALA A 126 0.64 -7.08 8.72
CA ALA A 126 2.07 -7.27 8.56
C ALA A 126 2.52 -8.61 9.16
N LEU A 127 3.62 -9.16 8.67
CA LEU A 127 4.24 -10.33 9.27
C LEU A 127 5.18 -9.92 10.41
N ALA A 128 5.27 -10.75 11.44
CA ALA A 128 6.05 -10.44 12.65
C ALA A 128 7.56 -10.27 12.39
N ASN A 129 8.08 -10.80 11.29
CA ASN A 129 9.49 -10.68 10.89
C ASN A 129 9.78 -9.42 10.04
N GLU A 130 8.77 -8.66 9.64
CA GLU A 130 8.92 -7.42 8.85
C GLU A 130 9.26 -6.22 9.75
N VAL A 131 10.43 -6.26 10.40
CA VAL A 131 10.86 -5.27 11.43
C VAL A 131 10.75 -3.82 10.93
N GLY A 132 11.11 -3.56 9.68
CA GLY A 132 11.02 -2.23 9.07
C GLY A 132 9.57 -1.74 8.98
N MET A 133 8.66 -2.60 8.53
CA MET A 133 7.22 -2.30 8.45
C MET A 133 6.64 -2.05 9.84
N LEU A 134 6.97 -2.89 10.83
CA LEU A 134 6.47 -2.71 12.20
C LEU A 134 6.89 -1.37 12.82
N LYS A 135 8.15 -0.96 12.60
CA LYS A 135 8.64 0.37 13.04
C LYS A 135 7.90 1.50 12.30
N PHE A 136 7.68 1.34 11.00
CA PHE A 136 6.95 2.31 10.19
C PHE A 136 5.50 2.48 10.65
N LEU A 137 4.79 1.38 10.89
CA LEU A 137 3.41 1.39 11.39
C LEU A 137 3.31 2.09 12.75
N LYS A 138 4.17 1.73 13.70
CA LYS A 138 4.22 2.35 15.03
C LYS A 138 4.49 3.87 14.93
N LYS A 139 5.45 4.29 14.10
CA LYS A 139 5.75 5.71 13.86
C LYS A 139 4.54 6.46 13.32
N ASN A 140 3.70 5.79 12.52
CA ASN A 140 2.50 6.37 11.90
C ASN A 140 1.22 6.12 12.72
N LYS A 141 1.35 5.88 14.03
CA LYS A 141 0.23 5.75 14.99
C LYS A 141 -0.72 4.58 14.70
N PHE A 142 -0.21 3.51 14.10
CA PHE A 142 -0.93 2.26 14.00
C PHE A 142 -0.69 1.43 15.25
N ASP A 143 -1.77 1.05 15.92
CA ASP A 143 -1.75 0.24 17.14
C ASP A 143 -2.04 -1.22 16.83
N LEU A 144 -1.29 -2.12 17.47
CA LEU A 144 -1.49 -3.55 17.34
C LEU A 144 -2.85 -3.95 17.94
N GLN A 145 -3.71 -4.55 17.14
CA GLN A 145 -5.04 -5.01 17.57
C GLN A 145 -5.07 -6.51 17.84
N ARG A 146 -4.37 -7.30 17.01
CA ARG A 146 -4.44 -8.76 17.06
C ARG A 146 -3.15 -9.40 16.59
N VAL A 147 -2.78 -10.51 17.22
CA VAL A 147 -1.72 -11.43 16.80
C VAL A 147 -2.36 -12.78 16.46
N SER A 148 -2.14 -13.27 15.25
CA SER A 148 -2.53 -14.61 14.83
C SER A 148 -1.26 -15.44 14.67
N LYS A 149 -1.02 -16.35 15.62
CA LYS A 149 0.19 -17.18 15.64
C LYS A 149 0.16 -18.24 14.55
N ASN A 150 1.33 -18.53 13.99
CA ASN A 150 1.52 -19.58 12.99
C ASN A 150 0.56 -19.47 11.79
N PHE A 151 0.20 -18.26 11.38
CA PHE A 151 -0.82 -18.00 10.38
C PHE A 151 -0.34 -18.31 8.96
N TYR A 152 0.91 -17.99 8.64
CA TYR A 152 1.53 -18.21 7.35
C TYR A 152 2.63 -19.27 7.43
N SER A 153 2.66 -20.20 6.47
CA SER A 153 3.79 -21.10 6.25
C SER A 153 4.52 -20.68 4.98
N ILE A 154 5.77 -20.25 5.12
CA ILE A 154 6.66 -19.91 4.02
C ILE A 154 7.87 -20.82 4.16
N GLU A 155 8.14 -21.65 3.14
CA GLU A 155 9.29 -22.59 3.12
C GLU A 155 9.40 -23.45 4.38
N GLY A 156 8.27 -23.92 4.92
CA GLY A 156 8.21 -24.74 6.12
C GLY A 156 8.42 -23.97 7.44
N SER A 157 8.60 -22.65 7.40
CA SER A 157 8.67 -21.78 8.58
C SER A 157 7.35 -21.06 8.79
N TYR A 158 6.76 -21.22 9.97
CA TYR A 158 5.53 -20.52 10.32
C TYR A 158 5.83 -19.08 10.74
N LYS A 159 4.98 -18.16 10.28
CA LYS A 159 5.04 -16.73 10.61
C LYS A 159 3.77 -16.27 11.27
N ASP A 160 3.91 -15.43 12.29
CA ASP A 160 2.78 -14.76 12.94
C ASP A 160 2.32 -13.59 12.08
N MET A 161 0.99 -13.43 11.99
CA MET A 161 0.34 -12.31 11.35
C MET A 161 -0.11 -11.30 12.41
N LEU A 162 0.21 -10.04 12.18
CA LEU A 162 -0.11 -8.93 13.07
C LEU A 162 -1.12 -7.99 12.38
N LEU A 163 -2.25 -7.74 13.04
CA LEU A 163 -3.24 -6.77 12.59
C LEU A 163 -3.03 -5.45 13.32
N PHE A 164 -2.86 -4.39 12.57
CA PHE A 164 -2.74 -3.03 13.08
C PHE A 164 -3.92 -2.18 12.67
N ARG A 165 -4.28 -1.23 13.51
CA ARG A 165 -5.33 -0.23 13.25
C ARG A 165 -4.84 1.15 13.62
N ARG A 166 -5.25 2.14 12.82
CA ARG A 166 -5.20 3.56 13.14
C ARG A 166 -6.60 4.15 13.01
N GLY A 167 -7.06 4.88 14.03
CA GLY A 167 -8.27 5.69 14.00
C GLY A 167 -7.96 7.15 13.70
N GLU A 168 -8.87 7.86 13.06
CA GLU A 168 -8.86 9.31 12.81
C GLU A 168 -10.11 9.98 13.42
#